data_aaaa2856e52b08b1989420e76376b440
#
_entry.id   aaaa2856e52b08b1989420e76376b440
#
_cell.length_a   1.000
_cell.length_b   1.000
_cell.length_c   1.000
_cell.angle_alpha   90.00
_cell.angle_beta   90.00
_cell.angle_gamma   90.00
#
_symmetry.space_group_name_H-M   'P 1'
#
loop_
_entity.id
_entity.type
_entity.pdbx_description
1 polymer ?
#
loop_
_entity_poly.entity_id
_entity_poly.type
_entity_poly.pdbx_seq_one_letter_code
_entity_poly.pdbx_strand_id
1 'polypeptide(L)'
;MDALSKRFLKISSELNVDVGFQADTIYLRNRRLVCFDMDSTLIEAEVIDELAKAAGVGKQVAQITNETMEGRLDFQQSFRQRVALLKGLDESVLAEIAKNLPITEGAERLITTLKANGYKTAILSGGFNYFGKYLQDKLGIDYVFANELHIVDGVVTGEVRGDMVDGAMKATLL
;
A
#
# COMPACT_ATOMS: atom_id res chain seq x y z
N MET A 1 -1.26 -11.92 -28.88
CA MET A 1 -0.17 -10.99 -28.47
C MET A 1 0.42 -10.45 -29.74
N ASP A 2 0.36 -9.16 -29.98
CA ASP A 2 0.83 -8.56 -31.22
C ASP A 2 2.38 -8.50 -31.31
N ALA A 3 2.90 -8.20 -32.48
CA ALA A 3 4.35 -8.15 -32.71
C ALA A 3 5.06 -7.07 -31.86
N LEU A 4 4.33 -6.02 -31.52
CA LEU A 4 4.83 -4.92 -30.70
C LEU A 4 5.04 -5.37 -29.24
N SER A 5 4.08 -6.08 -28.66
CA SER A 5 4.18 -6.63 -27.31
C SER A 5 5.37 -7.55 -27.12
N LYS A 6 5.64 -8.43 -28.12
CA LYS A 6 6.81 -9.31 -28.09
C LYS A 6 8.14 -8.55 -28.10
N ARG A 7 8.20 -7.46 -28.90
CA ARG A 7 9.40 -6.63 -29.00
C ARG A 7 9.69 -5.90 -27.69
N PHE A 8 8.67 -5.39 -27.02
CA PHE A 8 8.82 -4.70 -25.73
C PHE A 8 9.18 -5.65 -24.59
N LEU A 9 8.64 -6.87 -24.56
CA LEU A 9 9.05 -7.89 -23.60
C LEU A 9 10.54 -8.23 -23.72
N LYS A 10 11.07 -8.28 -24.95
CA LYS A 10 12.50 -8.50 -25.17
C LYS A 10 13.34 -7.36 -24.62
N ILE A 11 12.97 -6.11 -24.92
CA ILE A 11 13.65 -4.90 -24.42
C ILE A 11 13.60 -4.86 -22.87
N SER A 12 12.45 -5.14 -22.28
CA SER A 12 12.27 -5.22 -20.83
C SER A 12 13.26 -6.20 -20.20
N SER A 13 13.37 -7.40 -20.75
CA SER A 13 14.30 -8.42 -20.27
C SER A 13 15.77 -8.05 -20.47
N GLU A 14 16.13 -7.41 -21.59
CA GLU A 14 17.52 -7.02 -21.90
C GLU A 14 18.02 -5.87 -21.01
N LEU A 15 17.13 -4.93 -20.65
CA LEU A 15 17.46 -3.74 -19.89
C LEU A 15 17.13 -3.85 -18.38
N ASN A 16 16.53 -4.95 -17.96
CA ASN A 16 16.03 -5.17 -16.61
C ASN A 16 15.12 -4.02 -16.11
N VAL A 17 14.19 -3.60 -16.99
CA VAL A 17 13.19 -2.55 -16.69
C VAL A 17 11.81 -3.04 -17.09
N ASP A 18 10.79 -2.64 -16.34
CA ASP A 18 9.40 -2.89 -16.73
C ASP A 18 9.00 -1.93 -17.87
N VAL A 19 8.40 -2.47 -18.91
CA VAL A 19 7.91 -1.71 -20.07
C VAL A 19 6.41 -1.88 -20.18
N GLY A 20 5.66 -0.83 -19.89
CA GLY A 20 4.23 -0.70 -20.15
C GLY A 20 3.99 0.22 -21.35
N PHE A 21 2.95 -0.06 -22.12
CA PHE A 21 2.49 0.85 -23.15
C PHE A 21 0.97 0.95 -23.14
N GLN A 22 0.49 2.15 -23.45
CA GLN A 22 -0.91 2.50 -23.40
C GLN A 22 -1.26 3.34 -24.63
N ALA A 23 -2.47 3.17 -25.15
CA ALA A 23 -2.95 4.01 -26.24
C ALA A 23 -3.00 5.48 -25.81
N ASP A 24 -2.40 6.38 -26.58
CA ASP A 24 -2.48 7.82 -26.34
C ASP A 24 -3.87 8.32 -26.75
N THR A 25 -4.70 8.62 -25.78
CA THR A 25 -6.05 9.14 -25.98
C THR A 25 -6.21 10.48 -25.28
N ILE A 26 -7.17 11.30 -25.75
CA ILE A 26 -7.50 12.59 -25.12
C ILE A 26 -7.90 12.44 -23.66
N TYR A 27 -8.49 11.30 -23.29
CA TYR A 27 -8.89 11.02 -21.90
C TYR A 27 -7.67 10.84 -20.97
N LEU A 28 -6.56 10.32 -21.47
CA LEU A 28 -5.31 10.17 -20.72
C LEU A 28 -4.62 11.53 -20.48
N ARG A 29 -4.67 12.41 -21.47
CA ARG A 29 -4.05 13.74 -21.37
C ARG A 29 -4.73 14.67 -20.37
N ASN A 30 -6.01 14.43 -20.09
CA ASN A 30 -6.81 15.26 -19.17
C ASN A 30 -6.91 14.71 -17.75
N ARG A 31 -6.32 13.56 -17.45
CA ARG A 31 -6.32 13.00 -16.09
C ARG A 31 -5.34 13.77 -15.21
N ARG A 32 -5.80 14.10 -14.01
CA ARG A 32 -5.05 14.91 -13.03
C ARG A 32 -4.98 14.23 -11.67
N LEU A 33 -5.26 12.92 -11.59
CA LEU A 33 -5.15 12.12 -10.38
C LEU A 33 -4.16 10.99 -10.61
N VAL A 34 -3.23 10.83 -9.67
CA VAL A 34 -2.31 9.69 -9.59
C VAL A 34 -2.52 8.98 -8.26
N CYS A 35 -2.81 7.69 -8.33
CA CYS A 35 -3.00 6.85 -7.16
C CYS A 35 -1.81 5.91 -6.97
N PHE A 36 -1.37 5.79 -5.73
CA PHE A 36 -0.26 4.94 -5.31
C PHE A 36 -0.76 3.88 -4.34
N ASP A 37 -0.20 2.69 -4.41
CA ASP A 37 -0.22 1.80 -3.26
C ASP A 37 0.80 2.30 -2.22
N MET A 38 0.73 1.80 -1.00
CA MET A 38 1.62 2.19 0.10
C MET A 38 2.76 1.19 0.27
N ASP A 39 2.39 -0.01 0.71
CA ASP A 39 3.34 -1.07 1.04
C ASP A 39 4.06 -1.55 -0.21
N SER A 40 5.38 -1.75 -0.12
CA SER A 40 6.26 -2.13 -1.24
C SER A 40 6.17 -1.21 -2.47
N THR A 41 5.61 0.01 -2.33
CA THR A 41 5.47 1.02 -3.39
C THR A 41 5.99 2.39 -2.94
N LEU A 42 5.31 3.09 -2.03
CA LEU A 42 5.80 4.35 -1.45
C LEU A 42 6.79 4.13 -0.32
N ILE A 43 6.76 2.95 0.28
CA ILE A 43 7.70 2.48 1.31
C ILE A 43 8.25 1.11 0.91
N GLU A 44 9.51 0.86 1.28
CA GLU A 44 10.21 -0.41 1.05
C GLU A 44 9.97 -1.40 2.20
N ALA A 45 8.72 -1.51 2.65
CA ALA A 45 8.32 -2.36 3.75
C ALA A 45 6.85 -2.76 3.64
N GLU A 46 6.49 -3.84 4.33
CA GLU A 46 5.10 -4.24 4.60
C GLU A 46 4.77 -3.86 6.05
N VAL A 47 3.88 -2.89 6.25
CA VAL A 47 3.58 -2.36 7.59
C VAL A 47 3.06 -3.43 8.54
N ILE A 48 2.24 -4.36 8.05
CA ILE A 48 1.70 -5.44 8.88
C ILE A 48 2.81 -6.35 9.42
N ASP A 49 3.89 -6.53 8.66
CA ASP A 49 5.05 -7.34 9.10
C ASP A 49 5.85 -6.60 10.16
N GLU A 50 6.01 -5.28 10.05
CA GLU A 50 6.67 -4.48 11.07
C GLU A 50 5.88 -4.49 12.40
N LEU A 51 4.55 -4.34 12.34
CA LEU A 51 3.67 -4.48 13.50
C LEU A 51 3.74 -5.90 14.12
N ALA A 52 3.76 -6.93 13.28
CA ALA A 52 3.87 -8.32 13.72
C ALA A 52 5.21 -8.62 14.39
N LYS A 53 6.30 -8.03 13.91
CA LYS A 53 7.63 -8.11 14.56
C LYS A 53 7.58 -7.47 15.94
N ALA A 54 7.02 -6.28 16.07
CA ALA A 54 6.88 -5.57 17.34
C ALA A 54 5.97 -6.32 18.32
N ALA A 55 4.91 -6.97 17.85
CA ALA A 55 4.01 -7.80 18.65
C ALA A 55 4.59 -9.21 18.97
N GLY A 56 5.74 -9.58 18.41
CA GLY A 56 6.34 -10.92 18.59
C GLY A 56 5.62 -12.05 17.86
N VAL A 57 4.76 -11.73 16.89
CA VAL A 57 3.92 -12.69 16.13
C VAL A 57 4.32 -12.82 14.65
N GLY A 58 5.50 -12.34 14.26
CA GLY A 58 5.94 -12.31 12.86
C GLY A 58 5.89 -13.66 12.15
N LYS A 59 6.21 -14.77 12.83
CA LYS A 59 6.13 -16.11 12.22
C LYS A 59 4.70 -16.54 11.88
N GLN A 60 3.74 -16.24 12.76
CA GLN A 60 2.33 -16.55 12.53
C GLN A 60 1.77 -15.71 11.36
N VAL A 61 2.10 -14.42 11.31
CA VAL A 61 1.69 -13.54 10.21
C VAL A 61 2.27 -14.01 8.88
N ALA A 62 3.55 -14.36 8.83
CA ALA A 62 4.19 -14.89 7.63
C ALA A 62 3.55 -16.20 7.15
N GLN A 63 3.15 -17.09 8.07
CA GLN A 63 2.44 -18.31 7.72
C GLN A 63 1.09 -18.01 7.04
N ILE A 64 0.29 -17.11 7.61
CA ILE A 64 -1.01 -16.72 7.02
C ILE A 64 -0.81 -16.08 5.65
N THR A 65 0.22 -15.26 5.48
CA THR A 65 0.57 -14.65 4.19
C THR A 65 0.89 -15.73 3.15
N ASN A 66 1.68 -16.74 3.49
CA ASN A 66 1.98 -17.86 2.60
C ASN A 66 0.72 -18.65 2.20
N GLU A 67 -0.18 -18.92 3.16
CA GLU A 67 -1.46 -19.60 2.89
C GLU A 67 -2.34 -18.81 1.92
N THR A 68 -2.28 -17.48 2.00
CA THR A 68 -2.99 -16.58 1.06
C THR A 68 -2.36 -16.64 -0.32
N MET A 69 -1.03 -16.60 -0.43
CA MET A 69 -0.31 -16.70 -1.72
C MET A 69 -0.55 -18.03 -2.42
N GLU A 70 -0.75 -19.11 -1.65
CA GLU A 70 -1.11 -20.43 -2.16
C GLU A 70 -2.62 -20.58 -2.50
N GLY A 71 -3.42 -19.50 -2.32
CA GLY A 71 -4.84 -19.46 -2.65
C GLY A 71 -5.74 -20.21 -1.65
N ARG A 72 -5.25 -20.53 -0.46
CA ARG A 72 -6.03 -21.20 0.61
C ARG A 72 -6.90 -20.23 1.39
N LEU A 73 -6.55 -18.98 1.42
CA LEU A 73 -7.30 -17.88 2.06
C LEU A 73 -7.53 -16.76 1.05
N ASP A 74 -8.68 -16.12 1.13
CA ASP A 74 -8.90 -14.86 0.43
C ASP A 74 -8.24 -13.68 1.19
N PHE A 75 -8.14 -12.53 0.51
CA PHE A 75 -7.50 -11.35 1.08
C PHE A 75 -8.15 -10.91 2.39
N GLN A 76 -9.49 -10.86 2.46
CA GLN A 76 -10.20 -10.35 3.62
C GLN A 76 -10.05 -11.29 4.83
N GLN A 77 -10.15 -12.60 4.60
CA GLN A 77 -9.92 -13.61 5.63
C GLN A 77 -8.50 -13.52 6.19
N SER A 78 -7.52 -13.50 5.30
CA SER A 78 -6.10 -13.37 5.65
C SER A 78 -5.82 -12.08 6.42
N PHE A 79 -6.34 -10.96 5.94
CA PHE A 79 -6.11 -9.66 6.57
C PHE A 79 -6.68 -9.63 8.00
N ARG A 80 -7.94 -10.10 8.19
CA ARG A 80 -8.55 -10.19 9.53
C ARG A 80 -7.76 -11.09 10.48
N GLN A 81 -7.30 -12.25 10.01
CA GLN A 81 -6.50 -13.17 10.85
C GLN A 81 -5.18 -12.54 11.27
N ARG A 82 -4.48 -11.86 10.36
CA ARG A 82 -3.22 -11.18 10.66
C ARG A 82 -3.42 -10.02 11.63
N VAL A 83 -4.46 -9.23 11.45
CA VAL A 83 -4.80 -8.11 12.36
C VAL A 83 -5.19 -8.62 13.74
N ALA A 84 -5.92 -9.73 13.86
CA ALA A 84 -6.30 -10.33 15.14
C ALA A 84 -5.08 -10.70 16.00
N LEU A 85 -3.96 -11.08 15.38
CA LEU A 85 -2.71 -11.37 16.07
C LEU A 85 -2.04 -10.13 16.68
N LEU A 86 -2.40 -8.92 16.24
CA LEU A 86 -1.86 -7.66 16.77
C LEU A 86 -2.58 -7.19 18.05
N LYS A 87 -3.57 -7.93 18.52
CA LYS A 87 -4.34 -7.59 19.73
C LYS A 87 -3.42 -7.41 20.92
N GLY A 88 -3.59 -6.31 21.63
CA GLY A 88 -2.80 -5.97 22.82
C GLY A 88 -1.55 -5.14 22.52
N LEU A 89 -1.25 -4.83 21.25
CA LEU A 89 -0.13 -3.97 20.89
C LEU A 89 -0.43 -2.52 21.34
N ASP A 90 0.54 -1.88 21.96
CA ASP A 90 0.45 -0.47 22.40
C ASP A 90 0.48 0.45 21.18
N GLU A 91 -0.38 1.47 21.16
CA GLU A 91 -0.48 2.43 20.06
C GLU A 91 0.81 3.21 19.82
N SER A 92 1.64 3.44 20.84
CA SER A 92 2.93 4.13 20.70
C SER A 92 3.87 3.45 19.72
N VAL A 93 3.77 2.12 19.56
CA VAL A 93 4.54 1.34 18.59
C VAL A 93 4.27 1.78 17.15
N LEU A 94 3.03 2.18 16.82
CA LEU A 94 2.69 2.66 15.49
C LEU A 94 3.49 3.93 15.16
N ALA A 95 3.63 4.84 16.12
CA ALA A 95 4.38 6.08 15.95
C ALA A 95 5.88 5.82 15.76
N GLU A 96 6.43 4.82 16.47
CA GLU A 96 7.82 4.42 16.33
C GLU A 96 8.10 3.82 14.95
N ILE A 97 7.26 2.88 14.51
CA ILE A 97 7.35 2.27 13.17
C ILE A 97 7.24 3.36 12.10
N ALA A 98 6.22 4.24 12.17
CA ALA A 98 5.99 5.28 11.17
C ALA A 98 7.22 6.19 10.97
N LYS A 99 7.91 6.57 12.04
CA LYS A 99 9.12 7.40 11.99
C LYS A 99 10.28 6.70 11.26
N ASN A 100 10.34 5.38 11.34
CA ASN A 100 11.43 4.56 10.80
C ASN A 100 11.10 3.90 9.46
N LEU A 101 9.92 4.17 8.86
CA LEU A 101 9.55 3.59 7.56
C LEU A 101 10.55 4.02 6.47
N PRO A 102 11.14 3.07 5.74
CA PRO A 102 12.00 3.36 4.61
C PRO A 102 11.15 3.86 3.44
N ILE A 103 11.25 5.15 3.13
CA ILE A 103 10.59 5.75 1.96
C ILE A 103 11.32 5.30 0.71
N THR A 104 10.57 4.84 -0.29
CA THR A 104 11.11 4.44 -1.60
C THR A 104 11.87 5.60 -2.25
N GLU A 105 13.06 5.31 -2.77
CA GLU A 105 13.92 6.30 -3.40
C GLU A 105 13.18 7.01 -4.54
N GLY A 106 13.19 8.33 -4.52
CA GLY A 106 12.55 9.17 -5.52
C GLY A 106 11.05 9.46 -5.29
N ALA A 107 10.39 8.81 -4.33
CA ALA A 107 8.96 9.02 -4.07
C ALA A 107 8.63 10.49 -3.76
N GLU A 108 9.39 11.15 -2.89
CA GLU A 108 9.19 12.57 -2.56
C GLU A 108 9.34 13.47 -3.80
N ARG A 109 10.39 13.23 -4.60
CA ARG A 109 10.60 13.98 -5.86
C ARG A 109 9.49 13.76 -6.86
N LEU A 110 9.00 12.51 -6.99
CA LEU A 110 7.87 12.18 -7.88
C LEU A 110 6.61 12.93 -7.48
N ILE A 111 6.22 12.86 -6.20
CA ILE A 111 5.01 13.51 -5.69
C ILE A 111 5.11 15.03 -5.84
N THR A 112 6.24 15.63 -5.50
CA THR A 112 6.49 17.07 -5.66
C THR A 112 6.36 17.48 -7.13
N THR A 113 6.92 16.70 -8.06
CA THR A 113 6.84 16.96 -9.50
C THR A 113 5.41 16.85 -10.02
N LEU A 114 4.67 15.84 -9.61
CA LEU A 114 3.26 15.66 -9.97
C LEU A 114 2.43 16.86 -9.51
N LYS A 115 2.59 17.29 -8.27
CA LYS A 115 1.88 18.45 -7.71
C LYS A 115 2.23 19.76 -8.44
N ALA A 116 3.50 19.98 -8.75
CA ALA A 116 3.94 21.13 -9.53
C ALA A 116 3.31 21.17 -10.94
N ASN A 117 2.97 20.01 -11.49
CA ASN A 117 2.26 19.86 -12.76
C ASN A 117 0.72 19.85 -12.63
N GLY A 118 0.19 20.16 -11.44
CA GLY A 118 -1.24 20.28 -11.18
C GLY A 118 -1.99 18.96 -11.03
N TYR A 119 -1.27 17.87 -10.75
CA TYR A 119 -1.89 16.58 -10.40
C TYR A 119 -2.32 16.57 -8.94
N LYS A 120 -3.42 15.87 -8.67
CA LYS A 120 -3.78 15.37 -7.35
C LYS A 120 -3.19 14.00 -7.13
N THR A 121 -2.84 13.71 -5.89
CA THR A 121 -2.21 12.46 -5.51
C THR A 121 -3.01 11.75 -4.43
N ALA A 122 -3.12 10.42 -4.49
CA ALA A 122 -3.85 9.61 -3.53
C ALA A 122 -3.08 8.35 -3.14
N ILE A 123 -3.19 7.93 -1.89
CA ILE A 123 -2.85 6.58 -1.46
C ILE A 123 -4.11 5.74 -1.45
N LEU A 124 -4.10 4.58 -2.13
CA LEU A 124 -5.13 3.55 -2.08
C LEU A 124 -4.48 2.25 -1.62
N SER A 125 -4.57 1.92 -0.33
CA SER A 125 -3.82 0.81 0.26
C SER A 125 -4.70 -0.18 1.01
N GLY A 126 -4.37 -1.46 0.89
CA GLY A 126 -4.86 -2.52 1.77
C GLY A 126 -4.21 -2.52 3.17
N GLY A 127 -3.22 -1.67 3.40
CA GLY A 127 -2.58 -1.45 4.69
C GLY A 127 -3.39 -0.56 5.64
N PHE A 128 -2.72 0.11 6.59
CA PHE A 128 -3.38 0.86 7.66
C PHE A 128 -3.36 2.37 7.46
N ASN A 129 -4.51 3.00 7.69
CA ASN A 129 -4.72 4.44 7.55
C ASN A 129 -3.78 5.29 8.42
N TYR A 130 -3.37 4.80 9.59
CA TYR A 130 -2.39 5.48 10.45
C TYR A 130 -1.10 5.83 9.69
N PHE A 131 -0.53 4.83 8.98
CA PHE A 131 0.70 5.01 8.20
C PHE A 131 0.46 5.78 6.91
N GLY A 132 -0.70 5.56 6.28
CA GLY A 132 -1.12 6.36 5.13
C GLY A 132 -1.19 7.86 5.45
N LYS A 133 -1.75 8.23 6.60
CA LYS A 133 -1.78 9.63 7.08
C LYS A 133 -0.39 10.18 7.41
N TYR A 134 0.46 9.38 8.03
CA TYR A 134 1.84 9.78 8.26
C TYR A 134 2.59 10.10 6.95
N LEU A 135 2.42 9.25 5.93
CA LEU A 135 2.99 9.48 4.60
C LEU A 135 2.33 10.66 3.88
N GLN A 136 1.02 10.85 4.05
CA GLN A 136 0.30 12.02 3.54
C GLN A 136 0.94 13.31 4.03
N ASP A 137 1.16 13.44 5.32
CA ASP A 137 1.76 14.62 5.92
C ASP A 137 3.21 14.79 5.48
N LYS A 138 3.98 13.72 5.45
CA LYS A 138 5.41 13.73 5.12
C LYS A 138 5.68 14.04 3.66
N LEU A 139 4.91 13.47 2.72
CA LEU A 139 5.10 13.59 1.28
C LEU A 139 4.18 14.64 0.64
N GLY A 140 3.22 15.18 1.39
CA GLY A 140 2.24 16.15 0.91
C GLY A 140 1.21 15.56 -0.05
N ILE A 141 0.78 14.31 0.16
CA ILE A 141 -0.24 13.62 -0.64
C ILE A 141 -1.62 14.20 -0.33
N ASP A 142 -2.49 14.32 -1.36
CA ASP A 142 -3.79 14.98 -1.20
C ASP A 142 -4.84 14.09 -0.49
N TYR A 143 -4.88 12.79 -0.79
CA TYR A 143 -5.92 11.88 -0.30
C TYR A 143 -5.33 10.55 0.19
N VAL A 144 -5.98 9.94 1.19
CA VAL A 144 -5.61 8.61 1.71
C VAL A 144 -6.88 7.78 1.92
N PHE A 145 -6.85 6.56 1.41
CA PHE A 145 -7.86 5.53 1.62
C PHE A 145 -7.16 4.23 1.99
N ALA A 146 -7.30 3.82 3.23
CA ALA A 146 -6.70 2.59 3.77
C ALA A 146 -7.53 2.08 4.95
N ASN A 147 -7.24 0.87 5.43
CA ASN A 147 -8.01 0.26 6.52
C ASN A 147 -7.74 0.96 7.86
N GLU A 148 -8.78 1.14 8.65
CA GLU A 148 -8.67 1.74 9.97
C GLU A 148 -8.46 0.67 11.04
N LEU A 149 -7.31 0.70 11.69
CA LEU A 149 -7.02 -0.17 12.83
C LEU A 149 -7.83 0.27 14.04
N HIS A 150 -8.57 -0.65 14.66
CA HIS A 150 -9.38 -0.31 15.83
C HIS A 150 -8.51 -0.28 17.10
N ILE A 151 -8.42 0.90 17.72
CA ILE A 151 -7.65 1.17 18.92
C ILE A 151 -8.61 1.66 20.00
N VAL A 152 -8.49 1.12 21.21
CA VAL A 152 -9.27 1.52 22.38
C VAL A 152 -8.30 1.70 23.55
N ASP A 153 -8.38 2.83 24.22
CA ASP A 153 -7.54 3.19 25.37
C ASP A 153 -6.03 3.02 25.10
N GLY A 154 -5.58 3.38 23.86
CA GLY A 154 -4.19 3.28 23.46
C GLY A 154 -3.72 1.86 23.10
N VAL A 155 -4.63 0.90 22.97
CA VAL A 155 -4.31 -0.50 22.70
C VAL A 155 -5.04 -1.00 21.46
N VAL A 156 -4.33 -1.69 20.58
CA VAL A 156 -4.87 -2.34 19.38
C VAL A 156 -5.80 -3.48 19.79
N THR A 157 -7.05 -3.46 19.31
CA THR A 157 -8.06 -4.48 19.65
C THR A 157 -7.92 -5.78 18.89
N GLY A 158 -7.16 -5.77 17.78
CA GLY A 158 -7.09 -6.87 16.81
C GLY A 158 -8.20 -6.85 15.76
N GLU A 159 -8.88 -5.73 15.61
CA GLU A 159 -9.97 -5.53 14.65
C GLU A 159 -9.71 -4.31 13.76
N VAL A 160 -10.42 -4.23 12.65
CA VAL A 160 -10.48 -3.04 11.77
C VAL A 160 -11.87 -2.42 11.82
N ARG A 161 -11.94 -1.12 11.65
CA ARG A 161 -13.20 -0.37 11.56
C ARG A 161 -13.62 -0.17 10.11
N GLY A 162 -14.93 -0.20 9.87
CA GLY A 162 -15.52 0.11 8.58
C GLY A 162 -15.28 -0.94 7.51
N ASP A 163 -15.50 -0.54 6.26
CA ASP A 163 -15.33 -1.39 5.09
C ASP A 163 -13.84 -1.55 4.76
N MET A 164 -13.47 -2.76 4.37
CA MET A 164 -12.07 -3.04 4.03
C MET A 164 -11.71 -2.51 2.64
N VAL A 165 -10.57 -1.86 2.56
CA VAL A 165 -9.96 -1.42 1.31
C VAL A 165 -9.20 -2.59 0.70
N ASP A 166 -9.92 -3.40 -0.06
CA ASP A 166 -9.40 -4.48 -0.90
C ASP A 166 -9.34 -4.07 -2.38
N GLY A 167 -9.02 -5.02 -3.26
CA GLY A 167 -8.96 -4.76 -4.71
C GLY A 167 -10.27 -4.25 -5.31
N ALA A 168 -11.43 -4.74 -4.83
CA ALA A 168 -12.74 -4.29 -5.30
C ALA A 168 -13.04 -2.86 -4.82
N MET A 169 -12.72 -2.55 -3.57
CA MET A 169 -12.88 -1.19 -3.03
C MET A 169 -11.93 -0.22 -3.72
N LYS A 170 -10.67 -0.59 -3.98
CA LYS A 170 -9.73 0.25 -4.77
C LYS A 170 -10.31 0.59 -6.14
N ALA A 171 -10.93 -0.38 -6.83
CA ALA A 171 -11.57 -0.13 -8.13
C ALA A 171 -12.80 0.78 -8.04
N THR A 172 -13.50 0.78 -6.91
CA THR A 172 -14.68 1.67 -6.68
C THR A 172 -14.25 3.10 -6.37
N LEU A 173 -13.08 3.28 -5.74
CA LEU A 173 -12.53 4.60 -5.38
C LEU A 173 -11.88 5.32 -6.57
N LEU A 174 -11.55 4.63 -7.65
CA LEU A 174 -10.98 5.15 -8.90
C LEU A 174 -12.05 5.63 -9.88
#